data_4fe8efdc15f6c76f36651734792546c1
#
_entry.id   4fe8efdc15f6c76f36651734792546c1
#
_cell.length_a   1.000
_cell.length_b   1.000
_cell.length_c   1.000
_cell.angle_alpha   90.00
_cell.angle_beta   90.00
_cell.angle_gamma   90.00
#
_symmetry.space_group_name_H-M   'P 1'
#
loop_
_entity.id
_entity.type
_entity.pdbx_description
1 polymer ?
#
loop_
_entity_poly.entity_id
_entity_poly.type
_entity_poly.pdbx_seq_one_letter_code
_entity_poly.pdbx_strand_id
1 'polypeptide(L)'
;MSIGGFMLRITLTVFSLFWASFLLADGHFTNWSDKTLCRLAQDSGSEEYRQAAIGRGLTCVAVNTTTTEPTVKIEYDDRITILAASDVSEGTVRNVRKWIATPESKWFSRLLPDNERVYPIIITLVGNSSDAAVALETELCGVIKDQYPQAMLYSRCRSSFEESNCKAGKCYISQYAIEGGASISSSRNNEGFHLMIMSGKRPSPTEKDYRLIVFHEAFHIYQQSHISTKDRDLFEVIAGRRTGDHNRDVPWWSEGTATYMGMLEHSRQKGLRSGYLQDEMKQSLKYYSGRPMSVVDAYFKLNTKLYNIDYGENRQFGYKVGPWFVAYVIHHNGEESIFDFYSSLNELGFEASFIKHFGKPYRDYIDEFEVFLKQPMRQLLKIIP
;
A
#
# COMPACT_ATOMS: atom_id res chain seq x y z
N MET A 1 23.98 57.73 -29.18
CA MET A 1 24.58 56.57 -28.52
C MET A 1 23.69 55.35 -28.70
N SER A 2 24.20 54.42 -29.47
CA SER A 2 23.50 53.27 -30.06
C SER A 2 23.40 52.15 -29.04
N ILE A 3 22.22 51.53 -28.90
CA ILE A 3 22.06 50.24 -28.21
C ILE A 3 21.63 49.25 -29.30
N GLY A 4 22.59 48.43 -29.68
CA GLY A 4 22.40 47.37 -30.67
C GLY A 4 21.68 46.15 -30.09
N GLY A 5 20.77 45.62 -30.89
CA GLY A 5 20.00 44.42 -30.64
C GLY A 5 20.87 43.15 -30.69
N PHE A 6 20.47 42.20 -29.86
CA PHE A 6 20.82 40.78 -29.98
C PHE A 6 19.56 39.92 -30.01
N MET A 7 19.03 39.74 -31.21
CA MET A 7 18.09 38.66 -31.49
C MET A 7 18.90 37.43 -31.88
N LEU A 8 18.94 36.44 -31.02
CA LEU A 8 19.56 35.17 -31.36
C LEU A 8 18.47 34.08 -31.49
N ARG A 9 18.50 33.53 -32.65
CA ARG A 9 17.75 32.35 -33.16
C ARG A 9 17.76 31.19 -32.16
N ILE A 10 16.56 30.79 -31.75
CA ILE A 10 16.28 29.45 -31.23
C ILE A 10 15.17 28.90 -32.11
N THR A 11 15.54 28.22 -33.14
CA THR A 11 14.65 27.39 -33.95
C THR A 11 15.38 26.09 -34.25
N LEU A 12 14.68 24.97 -34.11
CA LEU A 12 15.04 23.60 -34.49
C LEU A 12 15.97 22.82 -33.55
N THR A 13 15.42 22.25 -32.51
CA THR A 13 15.85 20.91 -32.01
C THR A 13 14.77 20.24 -31.16
N VAL A 14 13.52 20.18 -31.60
CA VAL A 14 12.42 19.49 -30.88
C VAL A 14 11.83 18.31 -31.68
N PHE A 15 12.37 17.99 -32.86
CA PHE A 15 11.77 16.95 -33.73
C PHE A 15 12.51 15.61 -33.77
N SER A 16 13.57 15.41 -32.99
CA SER A 16 14.36 14.15 -33.05
C SER A 16 14.29 13.29 -31.79
N LEU A 17 13.48 13.64 -30.78
CA LEU A 17 13.34 12.83 -29.55
C LEU A 17 12.08 11.94 -29.52
N PHE A 18 11.20 12.03 -30.53
CA PHE A 18 9.97 11.23 -30.59
C PHE A 18 10.11 9.89 -31.32
N TRP A 19 11.22 9.65 -32.01
CA TRP A 19 11.46 8.40 -32.75
C TRP A 19 12.37 7.40 -32.04
N ALA A 20 13.04 7.78 -30.98
CA ALA A 20 13.90 6.88 -30.21
C ALA A 20 13.14 6.04 -29.16
N SER A 21 11.88 6.38 -28.85
CA SER A 21 11.08 5.63 -27.88
C SER A 21 10.38 4.38 -28.44
N PHE A 22 10.33 4.24 -29.77
CA PHE A 22 9.68 3.09 -30.41
C PHE A 22 10.59 1.88 -30.61
N LEU A 23 11.92 2.02 -30.46
CA LEU A 23 12.88 0.93 -30.68
C LEU A 23 13.34 0.22 -29.39
N LEU A 24 12.88 0.66 -28.20
CA LEU A 24 13.22 0.01 -26.93
C LEU A 24 12.12 -0.94 -26.40
N ALA A 25 10.95 -0.98 -27.02
CA ALA A 25 9.84 -1.85 -26.61
C ALA A 25 10.03 -3.29 -27.07
N ASP A 26 10.77 -3.54 -28.16
CA ASP A 26 10.91 -4.88 -28.73
C ASP A 26 11.75 -5.84 -27.89
N GLY A 27 12.65 -5.34 -27.04
CA GLY A 27 13.52 -6.18 -26.20
C GLY A 27 12.84 -6.78 -24.96
N HIS A 28 11.77 -6.16 -24.47
CA HIS A 28 11.18 -6.54 -23.17
C HIS A 28 10.32 -7.80 -23.25
N PHE A 29 9.73 -8.08 -24.40
CA PHE A 29 8.81 -9.21 -24.58
C PHE A 29 9.41 -10.40 -25.33
N THR A 30 10.66 -10.31 -25.81
CA THR A 30 11.31 -11.34 -26.65
C THR A 30 11.37 -12.72 -26.01
N ASN A 31 11.42 -12.80 -24.70
CA ASN A 31 11.52 -14.07 -23.95
C ASN A 31 10.14 -14.60 -23.46
N TRP A 32 9.05 -13.94 -23.82
CA TRP A 32 7.74 -14.37 -23.39
C TRP A 32 7.13 -15.38 -24.36
N SER A 33 6.46 -16.41 -23.82
CA SER A 33 5.73 -17.34 -24.68
C SER A 33 4.55 -16.63 -25.34
N ASP A 34 4.23 -17.00 -26.57
CA ASP A 34 3.10 -16.47 -27.32
C ASP A 34 1.78 -16.62 -26.55
N LYS A 35 1.63 -17.74 -25.83
CA LYS A 35 0.48 -18.00 -24.96
C LYS A 35 0.38 -16.96 -23.82
N THR A 36 1.50 -16.62 -23.21
CA THR A 36 1.55 -15.63 -22.12
C THR A 36 1.24 -14.23 -22.63
N LEU A 37 1.82 -13.87 -23.79
CA LEU A 37 1.61 -12.59 -24.42
C LEU A 37 0.16 -12.41 -24.87
N CYS A 38 -0.44 -13.43 -25.48
CA CYS A 38 -1.85 -13.40 -25.89
C CYS A 38 -2.78 -13.28 -24.68
N ARG A 39 -2.52 -14.02 -23.60
CA ARG A 39 -3.31 -13.90 -22.37
C ARG A 39 -3.28 -12.49 -21.81
N LEU A 40 -2.10 -11.87 -21.71
CA LEU A 40 -1.96 -10.52 -21.18
C LEU A 40 -2.55 -9.45 -22.10
N ALA A 41 -2.46 -9.62 -23.43
CA ALA A 41 -3.11 -8.74 -24.38
C ALA A 41 -4.65 -8.77 -24.29
N GLN A 42 -5.21 -9.89 -23.83
CA GLN A 42 -6.65 -10.06 -23.60
C GLN A 42 -7.09 -9.60 -22.21
N ASP A 43 -6.36 -10.00 -21.17
CA ASP A 43 -6.78 -9.84 -19.77
C ASP A 43 -6.48 -8.43 -19.21
N SER A 44 -5.38 -7.80 -19.63
CA SER A 44 -4.93 -6.53 -19.05
C SER A 44 -5.55 -5.27 -19.68
N GLY A 45 -6.13 -5.40 -20.88
CA GLY A 45 -6.55 -4.23 -21.67
C GLY A 45 -5.40 -3.30 -22.10
N SER A 46 -4.14 -3.67 -21.79
CA SER A 46 -2.96 -2.86 -22.09
C SER A 46 -2.64 -2.87 -23.58
N GLU A 47 -2.58 -1.69 -24.17
CA GLU A 47 -2.22 -1.50 -25.58
C GLU A 47 -0.80 -2.00 -25.88
N GLU A 48 0.10 -1.92 -24.90
CA GLU A 48 1.50 -2.38 -25.02
C GLU A 48 1.59 -3.88 -25.29
N TYR A 49 0.84 -4.71 -24.55
CA TYR A 49 0.78 -6.15 -24.79
C TYR A 49 0.09 -6.50 -26.09
N ARG A 50 -0.91 -5.71 -26.47
CA ARG A 50 -1.63 -5.87 -27.72
C ARG A 50 -0.75 -5.58 -28.93
N GLN A 51 0.02 -4.50 -28.90
CA GLN A 51 0.98 -4.15 -29.93
C GLN A 51 2.14 -5.16 -30.01
N ALA A 52 2.65 -5.63 -28.88
CA ALA A 52 3.67 -6.69 -28.85
C ALA A 52 3.17 -8.01 -29.45
N ALA A 53 1.91 -8.39 -29.21
CA ALA A 53 1.29 -9.58 -29.82
C ALA A 53 1.12 -9.40 -31.33
N ILE A 54 0.64 -8.23 -31.79
CA ILE A 54 0.52 -7.88 -33.21
C ILE A 54 1.89 -7.90 -33.89
N GLY A 55 2.93 -7.33 -33.27
CA GLY A 55 4.30 -7.31 -33.80
C GLY A 55 4.88 -8.72 -34.00
N ARG A 56 4.41 -9.71 -33.25
CA ARG A 56 4.75 -11.15 -33.46
C ARG A 56 3.81 -11.88 -34.40
N GLY A 57 2.86 -11.22 -35.05
CA GLY A 57 1.88 -11.84 -35.92
C GLY A 57 0.88 -12.75 -35.19
N LEU A 58 0.69 -12.57 -33.87
CA LEU A 58 -0.23 -13.39 -33.10
C LEU A 58 -1.67 -12.87 -33.25
N THR A 59 -2.56 -13.77 -33.65
CA THR A 59 -4.00 -13.54 -33.58
C THR A 59 -4.51 -14.07 -32.25
N CYS A 60 -4.56 -13.22 -31.23
CA CYS A 60 -5.06 -13.59 -29.93
C CYS A 60 -6.59 -13.70 -29.98
N VAL A 61 -7.09 -14.89 -30.33
CA VAL A 61 -8.53 -15.18 -30.32
C VAL A 61 -8.93 -15.48 -28.88
N ALA A 62 -10.01 -14.84 -28.40
CA ALA A 62 -10.62 -15.20 -27.12
C ALA A 62 -11.07 -16.66 -27.19
N VAL A 63 -10.34 -17.55 -26.54
CA VAL A 63 -10.78 -18.93 -26.37
C VAL A 63 -11.90 -18.88 -25.32
N ASN A 64 -13.14 -18.89 -25.79
CA ASN A 64 -14.29 -19.19 -24.95
C ASN A 64 -14.18 -20.64 -24.47
N THR A 65 -13.30 -20.89 -23.52
CA THR A 65 -13.34 -22.11 -22.74
C THR A 65 -14.44 -21.96 -21.71
N THR A 66 -15.66 -22.33 -22.07
CA THR A 66 -16.72 -22.70 -21.14
C THR A 66 -16.30 -24.00 -20.45
N THR A 67 -15.28 -23.96 -19.66
CA THR A 67 -15.03 -24.96 -18.61
C THR A 67 -15.87 -24.47 -17.44
N THR A 68 -17.04 -25.07 -17.27
CA THR A 68 -17.79 -25.03 -16.03
C THR A 68 -16.94 -25.71 -14.96
N GLU A 69 -15.97 -24.96 -14.39
CA GLU A 69 -15.46 -25.28 -13.05
C GLU A 69 -16.64 -25.20 -12.09
N PRO A 70 -16.75 -26.15 -11.14
CA PRO A 70 -17.76 -26.05 -10.11
C PRO A 70 -17.50 -24.70 -9.41
N THR A 71 -18.43 -23.78 -9.56
CA THR A 71 -18.44 -22.49 -8.87
C THR A 71 -18.58 -22.82 -7.38
N VAL A 72 -17.44 -22.97 -6.71
CA VAL A 72 -17.41 -22.86 -5.25
C VAL A 72 -17.91 -21.44 -4.99
N LYS A 73 -19.12 -21.35 -4.47
CA LYS A 73 -19.74 -20.08 -4.06
C LYS A 73 -18.89 -19.57 -2.90
N ILE A 74 -17.92 -18.69 -3.19
CA ILE A 74 -17.16 -18.02 -2.16
C ILE A 74 -18.15 -17.05 -1.53
N GLU A 75 -18.61 -17.32 -0.32
CA GLU A 75 -19.36 -16.36 0.46
C GLU A 75 -18.37 -15.26 0.86
N TYR A 76 -18.53 -14.10 0.27
CA TYR A 76 -17.79 -12.90 0.64
C TYR A 76 -18.46 -12.28 1.87
N ASP A 77 -17.63 -11.75 2.78
CA ASP A 77 -18.11 -10.98 3.90
C ASP A 77 -18.88 -9.75 3.39
N ASP A 78 -20.15 -9.65 3.74
CA ASP A 78 -21.07 -8.57 3.33
C ASP A 78 -20.68 -7.19 3.91
N ARG A 79 -19.78 -7.16 4.91
CA ARG A 79 -19.18 -5.92 5.42
C ARG A 79 -18.18 -5.27 4.47
N ILE A 80 -17.77 -5.96 3.39
CA ILE A 80 -16.78 -5.45 2.43
C ILE A 80 -17.48 -4.98 1.15
N THR A 81 -17.47 -3.67 0.94
CA THR A 81 -17.95 -3.04 -0.30
C THR A 81 -16.75 -2.65 -1.16
N ILE A 82 -16.73 -3.06 -2.43
CA ILE A 82 -15.70 -2.66 -3.40
C ILE A 82 -16.35 -1.80 -4.46
N LEU A 83 -15.89 -0.56 -4.57
CA LEU A 83 -16.24 0.39 -5.62
C LEU A 83 -15.03 0.52 -6.55
N ALA A 84 -15.23 0.45 -7.86
CA ALA A 84 -14.14 0.50 -8.82
C ALA A 84 -14.40 1.51 -9.93
N ALA A 85 -13.42 2.33 -10.25
CA ALA A 85 -13.47 3.20 -11.42
C ALA A 85 -13.66 2.37 -12.70
N SER A 86 -14.39 2.91 -13.67
CA SER A 86 -14.78 2.20 -14.90
C SER A 86 -13.60 1.72 -15.75
N ASP A 87 -12.41 2.26 -15.53
CA ASP A 87 -11.17 1.84 -16.19
C ASP A 87 -10.36 0.79 -15.41
N VAL A 88 -10.88 0.30 -14.27
CA VAL A 88 -10.30 -0.82 -13.52
C VAL A 88 -10.90 -2.13 -14.01
N SER A 89 -10.03 -3.11 -14.33
CA SER A 89 -10.50 -4.39 -14.87
C SER A 89 -11.30 -5.19 -13.82
N GLU A 90 -12.32 -5.91 -14.25
CA GLU A 90 -13.06 -6.84 -13.41
C GLU A 90 -12.14 -7.91 -12.76
N GLY A 91 -11.06 -8.30 -13.45
CA GLY A 91 -10.05 -9.21 -12.92
C GLY A 91 -9.38 -8.64 -11.67
N THR A 92 -9.01 -7.35 -11.68
CA THR A 92 -8.45 -6.65 -10.52
C THR A 92 -9.46 -6.64 -9.37
N VAL A 93 -10.72 -6.29 -9.63
CA VAL A 93 -11.78 -6.26 -8.62
C VAL A 93 -11.95 -7.65 -7.98
N ARG A 94 -12.04 -8.72 -8.80
CA ARG A 94 -12.15 -10.11 -8.31
C ARG A 94 -10.94 -10.50 -7.45
N ASN A 95 -9.73 -10.14 -7.87
CA ASN A 95 -8.51 -10.47 -7.14
C ASN A 95 -8.46 -9.75 -5.78
N VAL A 96 -8.74 -8.45 -5.74
CA VAL A 96 -8.79 -7.71 -4.47
C VAL A 96 -9.81 -8.33 -3.52
N ARG A 97 -11.01 -8.60 -4.01
CA ARG A 97 -12.06 -9.26 -3.20
C ARG A 97 -11.60 -10.61 -2.66
N LYS A 98 -10.96 -11.43 -3.49
CA LYS A 98 -10.41 -12.72 -3.09
C LYS A 98 -9.38 -12.57 -1.97
N TRP A 99 -8.46 -11.63 -2.09
CA TRP A 99 -7.38 -11.48 -1.10
C TRP A 99 -7.86 -10.95 0.24
N ILE A 100 -8.87 -10.10 0.24
CA ILE A 100 -9.44 -9.53 1.46
C ILE A 100 -10.43 -10.50 2.12
N ALA A 101 -11.16 -11.27 1.34
CA ALA A 101 -12.17 -12.18 1.83
C ALA A 101 -11.66 -13.61 2.08
N THR A 102 -10.36 -13.88 1.95
CA THR A 102 -9.85 -15.24 2.17
C THR A 102 -9.78 -15.57 3.67
N PRO A 103 -10.42 -16.69 4.09
CA PRO A 103 -10.30 -17.18 5.46
C PRO A 103 -8.88 -17.61 5.86
N GLU A 104 -7.97 -17.67 4.88
CA GLU A 104 -6.57 -18.09 5.03
C GLU A 104 -5.67 -17.00 5.63
N SER A 105 -6.11 -15.75 5.64
CA SER A 105 -5.38 -14.66 6.27
C SER A 105 -5.64 -14.67 7.78
N LYS A 106 -4.62 -15.05 8.56
CA LYS A 106 -4.72 -15.15 10.02
C LYS A 106 -5.28 -13.90 10.69
N TRP A 107 -4.88 -12.74 10.26
CA TRP A 107 -5.35 -11.48 10.85
C TRP A 107 -6.69 -11.04 10.27
N PHE A 108 -7.03 -11.39 9.02
CA PHE A 108 -8.39 -11.18 8.51
C PHE A 108 -9.40 -12.06 9.22
N SER A 109 -9.09 -13.32 9.47
CA SER A 109 -9.96 -14.19 10.28
C SER A 109 -10.08 -13.69 11.74
N ARG A 110 -9.08 -13.01 12.26
CA ARG A 110 -9.13 -12.34 13.57
C ARG A 110 -9.87 -11.00 13.54
N LEU A 111 -9.88 -10.32 12.39
CA LEU A 111 -10.63 -9.07 12.21
C LEU A 111 -12.13 -9.31 12.18
N LEU A 112 -12.57 -10.38 11.55
CA LEU A 112 -13.90 -10.45 10.99
C LEU A 112 -14.97 -11.19 11.83
N PRO A 113 -14.70 -12.28 12.58
CA PRO A 113 -15.80 -13.04 13.16
C PRO A 113 -16.40 -12.48 14.45
N ASP A 114 -15.57 -11.93 15.35
CA ASP A 114 -15.98 -11.67 16.73
C ASP A 114 -15.70 -10.25 17.23
N ASN A 115 -15.22 -9.35 16.39
CA ASN A 115 -14.85 -8.02 16.83
C ASN A 115 -15.90 -6.98 16.41
N GLU A 116 -16.80 -6.62 17.31
CA GLU A 116 -17.80 -5.56 17.12
C GLU A 116 -17.19 -4.18 16.76
N ARG A 117 -15.88 -4.04 16.86
CA ARG A 117 -15.14 -2.82 16.52
C ARG A 117 -14.69 -2.76 15.07
N VAL A 118 -14.85 -3.83 14.32
CA VAL A 118 -14.55 -3.79 12.88
C VAL A 118 -15.76 -3.22 12.15
N TYR A 119 -15.61 -1.95 11.80
CA TYR A 119 -16.56 -1.27 10.95
C TYR A 119 -16.59 -1.88 9.54
N PRO A 120 -17.70 -1.69 8.80
CA PRO A 120 -17.71 -2.01 7.38
C PRO A 120 -16.53 -1.42 6.63
N ILE A 121 -16.02 -2.13 5.64
CA ILE A 121 -14.85 -1.74 4.87
C ILE A 121 -15.31 -1.33 3.47
N ILE A 122 -15.06 -0.09 3.10
CA ILE A 122 -15.25 0.40 1.74
C ILE A 122 -13.88 0.45 1.05
N ILE A 123 -13.73 -0.25 -0.05
CA ILE A 123 -12.50 -0.27 -0.85
C ILE A 123 -12.79 0.45 -2.16
N THR A 124 -12.03 1.47 -2.47
CA THR A 124 -12.10 2.15 -3.76
C THR A 124 -10.89 1.80 -4.61
N LEU A 125 -11.13 1.33 -5.83
CA LEU A 125 -10.10 0.99 -6.79
C LEU A 125 -10.07 2.06 -7.89
N VAL A 126 -8.96 2.79 -7.97
CA VAL A 126 -8.78 3.92 -8.90
C VAL A 126 -7.86 3.49 -10.03
N GLY A 127 -8.28 3.71 -11.27
CA GLY A 127 -7.46 3.44 -12.47
C GLY A 127 -6.61 4.65 -12.89
N ASN A 128 -6.43 4.80 -14.20
CA ASN A 128 -5.60 5.88 -14.79
C ASN A 128 -6.41 7.10 -15.23
N SER A 129 -7.72 6.97 -15.39
CA SER A 129 -8.60 8.02 -15.91
C SER A 129 -9.08 8.95 -14.80
N SER A 130 -8.78 10.24 -14.91
CA SER A 130 -9.30 11.25 -13.98
C SER A 130 -10.83 11.34 -14.01
N ASP A 131 -11.45 11.18 -15.18
CA ASP A 131 -12.91 11.23 -15.30
C ASP A 131 -13.56 10.01 -14.62
N ALA A 132 -12.97 8.83 -14.79
CA ALA A 132 -13.42 7.62 -14.10
C ALA A 132 -13.25 7.73 -12.58
N ALA A 133 -12.16 8.34 -12.11
CA ALA A 133 -11.92 8.60 -10.69
C ALA A 133 -12.94 9.59 -10.10
N VAL A 134 -13.34 10.62 -10.86
CA VAL A 134 -14.39 11.58 -10.45
C VAL A 134 -15.74 10.88 -10.34
N ALA A 135 -16.08 10.01 -11.29
CA ALA A 135 -17.31 9.22 -11.23
C ALA A 135 -17.33 8.29 -10.01
N LEU A 136 -16.21 7.61 -9.73
CA LEU A 136 -16.05 6.77 -8.55
C LEU A 136 -16.19 7.58 -7.24
N GLU A 137 -15.65 8.79 -7.18
CA GLU A 137 -15.79 9.65 -6.01
C GLU A 137 -17.25 10.07 -5.80
N THR A 138 -18.00 10.32 -6.88
CA THR A 138 -19.43 10.59 -6.81
C THR A 138 -20.19 9.41 -6.23
N GLU A 139 -19.89 8.20 -6.69
CA GLU A 139 -20.50 6.97 -6.19
C GLU A 139 -20.18 6.76 -4.69
N LEU A 140 -18.92 6.92 -4.31
CA LEU A 140 -18.51 6.84 -2.90
C LEU A 140 -19.26 7.85 -2.03
N CYS A 141 -19.36 9.10 -2.48
CA CYS A 141 -20.08 10.14 -1.75
C CYS A 141 -21.58 9.83 -1.63
N GLY A 142 -22.18 9.19 -2.65
CA GLY A 142 -23.54 8.65 -2.58
C GLY A 142 -23.71 7.60 -1.48
N VAL A 143 -22.83 6.58 -1.49
CA VAL A 143 -22.82 5.53 -0.46
C VAL A 143 -22.65 6.12 0.94
N ILE A 144 -21.71 7.04 1.13
CA ILE A 144 -21.47 7.67 2.43
C ILE A 144 -22.68 8.48 2.88
N LYS A 145 -23.30 9.24 1.98
CA LYS A 145 -24.51 10.02 2.27
C LYS A 145 -25.65 9.11 2.76
N ASP A 146 -25.85 8.01 2.08
CA ASP A 146 -27.00 7.14 2.33
C ASP A 146 -26.80 6.25 3.56
N GLN A 147 -25.59 5.75 3.78
CA GLN A 147 -25.28 4.80 4.85
C GLN A 147 -24.64 5.44 6.09
N TYR A 148 -23.88 6.52 5.91
CA TYR A 148 -23.06 7.15 6.97
C TYR A 148 -23.21 8.69 6.97
N PRO A 149 -24.46 9.22 7.12
CA PRO A 149 -24.71 10.66 6.97
C PRO A 149 -24.02 11.53 8.04
N GLN A 150 -23.56 10.93 9.13
CA GLN A 150 -22.84 11.62 10.21
C GLN A 150 -21.31 11.61 10.02
N ALA A 151 -20.80 10.89 9.01
CA ALA A 151 -19.38 10.79 8.78
C ALA A 151 -18.77 12.16 8.39
N MET A 152 -17.57 12.44 8.92
CA MET A 152 -16.83 13.67 8.57
C MET A 152 -16.47 13.71 7.07
N LEU A 153 -16.21 12.52 6.49
CA LEU A 153 -15.92 12.39 5.06
C LEU A 153 -17.10 12.88 4.21
N TYR A 154 -18.34 12.70 4.68
CA TYR A 154 -19.52 13.22 4.00
C TYR A 154 -19.51 14.76 3.91
N SER A 155 -19.05 15.46 4.93
CA SER A 155 -18.91 16.93 4.85
C SER A 155 -17.86 17.35 3.81
N ARG A 156 -16.79 16.57 3.63
CA ARG A 156 -15.82 16.76 2.55
C ARG A 156 -16.45 16.50 1.18
N CYS A 157 -17.21 15.44 1.01
CA CYS A 157 -17.98 15.19 -0.20
C CYS A 157 -18.88 16.36 -0.57
N ARG A 158 -19.51 17.00 0.41
CA ARG A 158 -20.39 18.17 0.17
C ARG A 158 -19.64 19.44 -0.20
N SER A 159 -18.50 19.70 0.42
CA SER A 159 -17.81 20.99 0.34
C SER A 159 -16.75 21.04 -0.76
N SER A 160 -16.17 19.93 -1.16
CA SER A 160 -15.09 19.86 -2.16
C SER A 160 -15.50 19.21 -3.47
N PHE A 161 -16.75 18.74 -3.58
CA PHE A 161 -17.24 18.05 -4.75
C PHE A 161 -17.70 19.05 -5.82
N GLU A 162 -16.78 19.87 -6.29
CA GLU A 162 -16.93 20.54 -7.57
C GLU A 162 -16.17 19.71 -8.61
N GLU A 163 -16.82 19.33 -9.67
CA GLU A 163 -16.25 18.50 -10.74
C GLU A 163 -14.92 19.05 -11.25
N SER A 164 -14.79 20.39 -11.32
CA SER A 164 -13.57 21.09 -11.68
C SER A 164 -12.41 20.81 -10.73
N ASN A 165 -12.67 20.73 -9.42
CA ASN A 165 -11.67 20.44 -8.40
C ASN A 165 -11.24 18.96 -8.45
N CYS A 166 -12.18 18.05 -8.71
CA CYS A 166 -11.88 16.64 -8.89
C CYS A 166 -11.01 16.39 -10.12
N LYS A 167 -11.35 17.00 -11.27
CA LYS A 167 -10.53 16.93 -12.49
C LYS A 167 -9.12 17.51 -12.29
N ALA A 168 -8.98 18.50 -11.43
CA ALA A 168 -7.68 19.05 -11.05
C ALA A 168 -6.92 18.21 -10.00
N GLY A 169 -7.40 17.02 -9.61
CA GLY A 169 -6.78 16.15 -8.63
C GLY A 169 -6.92 16.64 -7.19
N LYS A 170 -7.89 17.51 -6.92
CA LYS A 170 -8.10 18.09 -5.57
C LYS A 170 -9.17 17.37 -4.76
N CYS A 171 -9.86 16.40 -5.34
CA CYS A 171 -10.80 15.54 -4.65
C CYS A 171 -10.09 14.41 -3.91
N TYR A 172 -10.77 13.82 -2.95
CA TYR A 172 -10.16 12.92 -1.96
C TYR A 172 -9.55 11.67 -2.58
N ILE A 173 -10.21 11.02 -3.56
CA ILE A 173 -9.70 9.82 -4.20
C ILE A 173 -9.14 10.05 -5.61
N SER A 174 -9.55 11.11 -6.31
CA SER A 174 -9.09 11.38 -7.67
C SER A 174 -7.59 11.68 -7.76
N GLN A 175 -6.96 12.17 -6.69
CA GLN A 175 -5.50 12.32 -6.61
C GLN A 175 -4.75 11.02 -6.85
N TYR A 176 -5.31 9.87 -6.44
CA TYR A 176 -4.66 8.56 -6.63
C TYR A 176 -4.64 8.12 -8.10
N ALA A 177 -5.54 8.65 -8.94
CA ALA A 177 -5.46 8.45 -10.38
C ALA A 177 -4.26 9.18 -11.00
N ILE A 178 -3.81 10.28 -10.39
CA ILE A 178 -2.70 11.10 -10.87
C ILE A 178 -1.38 10.66 -10.25
N GLU A 179 -1.35 10.49 -8.92
CA GLU A 179 -0.14 10.24 -8.15
C GLU A 179 0.16 8.75 -7.96
N GLY A 180 -0.87 7.92 -8.00
CA GLY A 180 -0.78 6.51 -7.64
C GLY A 180 -0.68 6.31 -6.13
N GLY A 181 -0.57 5.06 -5.69
CA GLY A 181 -0.41 4.71 -4.29
C GLY A 181 -1.62 4.03 -3.66
N ALA A 182 -1.57 3.87 -2.36
CA ALA A 182 -2.65 3.35 -1.55
C ALA A 182 -2.72 4.09 -0.22
N SER A 183 -3.86 4.03 0.45
CA SER A 183 -4.06 4.67 1.75
C SER A 183 -5.27 4.08 2.45
N ILE A 184 -5.18 4.01 3.76
CA ILE A 184 -6.35 3.87 4.63
C ILE A 184 -6.70 5.24 5.20
N SER A 185 -7.95 5.62 5.08
CA SER A 185 -8.46 6.67 5.95
C SER A 185 -8.29 6.16 7.37
N SER A 186 -7.52 6.88 8.16
CA SER A 186 -7.47 6.59 9.57
C SER A 186 -8.89 6.47 10.06
N SER A 187 -9.25 5.27 10.40
CA SER A 187 -10.51 4.85 10.86
C SER A 187 -11.01 5.74 11.90
N ARG A 188 -12.18 5.99 11.71
CA ARG A 188 -12.57 6.77 12.79
C ARG A 188 -13.83 6.19 13.34
N ASN A 189 -13.75 5.97 14.60
CA ASN A 189 -14.94 5.77 15.39
C ASN A 189 -16.01 6.84 15.10
N ASN A 190 -15.62 7.89 14.36
CA ASN A 190 -16.50 8.95 13.88
C ASN A 190 -17.05 8.71 12.48
N GLU A 191 -16.40 7.86 11.66
CA GLU A 191 -16.85 7.60 10.29
C GLU A 191 -17.87 6.46 10.24
N GLY A 192 -17.75 5.46 11.11
CA GLY A 192 -18.57 4.26 11.10
C GLY A 192 -18.20 3.24 10.02
N PHE A 193 -17.10 3.50 9.28
CA PHE A 193 -16.53 2.61 8.27
C PHE A 193 -15.04 2.84 8.13
N HIS A 194 -14.34 1.85 7.54
CA HIS A 194 -12.97 2.00 7.07
C HIS A 194 -12.97 2.26 5.57
N LEU A 195 -12.20 3.24 5.11
CA LEU A 195 -12.04 3.51 3.68
C LEU A 195 -10.61 3.16 3.24
N MET A 196 -10.49 2.15 2.39
CA MET A 196 -9.24 1.80 1.72
C MET A 196 -9.25 2.35 0.29
N ILE A 197 -8.28 3.18 -0.06
CA ILE A 197 -8.11 3.71 -1.41
C ILE A 197 -6.92 3.01 -2.03
N MET A 198 -7.13 2.40 -3.21
CA MET A 198 -6.10 1.68 -3.95
C MET A 198 -6.00 2.21 -5.36
N SER A 199 -4.77 2.51 -5.81
CA SER A 199 -4.54 2.91 -7.20
C SER A 199 -4.09 1.72 -8.05
N GLY A 200 -4.76 1.53 -9.19
CA GLY A 200 -4.33 0.63 -10.26
C GLY A 200 -3.22 1.19 -11.15
N LYS A 201 -2.85 2.46 -10.94
CA LYS A 201 -1.85 3.20 -11.74
C LYS A 201 -0.41 2.88 -11.33
N ARG A 202 0.00 1.67 -11.16
CA ARG A 202 1.43 1.41 -11.06
C ARG A 202 1.99 0.98 -12.41
N PRO A 203 3.26 1.36 -12.73
CA PRO A 203 3.86 1.10 -14.05
C PRO A 203 3.85 -0.37 -14.46
N SER A 204 3.61 -1.27 -13.58
CA SER A 204 3.33 -2.69 -13.82
C SER A 204 2.82 -3.25 -12.50
N PRO A 205 1.54 -3.08 -12.15
CA PRO A 205 1.02 -3.80 -11.02
C PRO A 205 1.02 -5.26 -11.42
N THR A 206 2.13 -5.95 -11.14
CA THR A 206 2.05 -7.39 -11.12
C THR A 206 1.00 -7.74 -10.07
N GLU A 207 0.20 -8.75 -10.32
CA GLU A 207 -0.76 -9.25 -9.35
C GLU A 207 -0.12 -9.41 -7.96
N LYS A 208 1.14 -9.78 -7.94
CA LYS A 208 1.98 -9.93 -6.76
C LYS A 208 2.15 -8.63 -5.97
N ASP A 209 2.56 -7.54 -6.63
CA ASP A 209 2.84 -6.28 -5.94
C ASP A 209 1.56 -5.63 -5.43
N TYR A 210 0.47 -5.76 -6.19
CA TYR A 210 -0.83 -5.25 -5.78
C TYR A 210 -1.37 -5.99 -4.55
N ARG A 211 -1.23 -7.32 -4.51
CA ARG A 211 -1.61 -8.14 -3.36
C ARG A 211 -0.84 -7.76 -2.09
N LEU A 212 0.46 -7.49 -2.20
CA LEU A 212 1.27 -7.03 -1.08
C LEU A 212 0.74 -5.73 -0.49
N ILE A 213 0.37 -4.77 -1.36
CA ILE A 213 -0.19 -3.49 -0.93
C ILE A 213 -1.55 -3.70 -0.23
N VAL A 214 -2.41 -4.56 -0.79
CA VAL A 214 -3.69 -4.90 -0.17
C VAL A 214 -3.49 -5.44 1.25
N PHE A 215 -2.53 -6.31 1.46
CA PHE A 215 -2.24 -6.85 2.81
C PHE A 215 -1.66 -5.79 3.75
N HIS A 216 -0.81 -4.89 3.25
CA HIS A 216 -0.30 -3.76 4.04
C HIS A 216 -1.44 -2.87 4.52
N GLU A 217 -2.29 -2.39 3.61
CA GLU A 217 -3.40 -1.51 3.95
C GLU A 217 -4.44 -2.20 4.85
N ALA A 218 -4.71 -3.46 4.61
CA ALA A 218 -5.62 -4.22 5.45
C ALA A 218 -5.08 -4.41 6.86
N PHE A 219 -3.76 -4.49 7.05
CA PHE A 219 -3.18 -4.51 8.39
C PHE A 219 -3.40 -3.19 9.15
N HIS A 220 -3.43 -2.06 8.45
CA HIS A 220 -3.83 -0.81 9.08
C HIS A 220 -5.27 -0.83 9.60
N ILE A 221 -6.20 -1.51 8.91
CA ILE A 221 -7.56 -1.72 9.44
C ILE A 221 -7.50 -2.50 10.75
N TYR A 222 -6.71 -3.58 10.77
CA TYR A 222 -6.48 -4.36 11.99
C TYR A 222 -5.96 -3.49 13.14
N GLN A 223 -4.89 -2.71 12.92
CA GLN A 223 -4.32 -1.81 13.93
C GLN A 223 -5.38 -0.87 14.52
N GLN A 224 -6.18 -0.28 13.66
CA GLN A 224 -7.15 0.73 14.03
C GLN A 224 -8.39 0.16 14.73
N SER A 225 -8.77 -1.08 14.42
CA SER A 225 -9.95 -1.74 14.99
C SER A 225 -9.82 -2.00 16.50
N HIS A 226 -8.61 -1.93 17.03
CA HIS A 226 -8.33 -2.12 18.46
C HIS A 226 -8.41 -0.83 19.30
N ILE A 227 -8.69 0.32 18.69
CA ILE A 227 -8.73 1.61 19.38
C ILE A 227 -10.12 2.22 19.26
N SER A 228 -10.81 2.41 20.39
CA SER A 228 -12.22 2.82 20.42
C SER A 228 -12.46 4.31 20.66
N THR A 229 -11.41 5.08 20.99
CA THR A 229 -11.58 6.52 21.27
C THR A 229 -12.01 7.31 20.03
N LYS A 230 -12.89 8.31 20.24
CA LYS A 230 -13.28 9.29 19.21
C LYS A 230 -12.38 10.52 19.20
N ASP A 231 -11.57 10.70 20.24
CA ASP A 231 -10.59 11.77 20.31
C ASP A 231 -9.41 11.44 19.40
N ARG A 232 -9.16 12.31 18.43
CA ARG A 232 -8.11 12.11 17.43
C ARG A 232 -6.72 12.10 18.07
N ASP A 233 -6.46 13.03 18.98
CA ASP A 233 -5.12 13.18 19.56
C ASP A 233 -4.82 12.00 20.48
N LEU A 234 -5.79 11.55 21.26
CA LEU A 234 -5.69 10.35 22.06
C LEU A 234 -5.54 9.10 21.20
N PHE A 235 -6.24 9.03 20.07
CA PHE A 235 -6.08 7.93 19.11
C PHE A 235 -4.63 7.81 18.63
N GLU A 236 -3.99 8.92 18.20
CA GLU A 236 -2.63 8.92 17.68
C GLU A 236 -1.61 8.52 18.76
N VAL A 237 -1.87 8.88 20.01
CA VAL A 237 -1.05 8.45 21.16
C VAL A 237 -1.20 6.95 21.42
N ILE A 238 -2.43 6.44 21.50
CA ILE A 238 -2.70 5.01 21.73
C ILE A 238 -2.16 4.16 20.58
N ALA A 239 -2.25 4.64 19.33
CA ALA A 239 -1.72 3.95 18.16
C ALA A 239 -0.19 3.94 18.06
N GLY A 240 0.52 4.62 18.98
CA GLY A 240 1.99 4.72 18.93
C GLY A 240 2.51 5.63 17.82
N ARG A 241 1.66 6.50 17.28
CA ARG A 241 2.05 7.45 16.24
C ARG A 241 2.69 8.71 16.79
N ARG A 242 2.62 8.94 18.10
CA ARG A 242 3.22 10.10 18.79
C ARG A 242 4.18 9.68 19.89
N THR A 243 5.03 8.71 19.59
CA THR A 243 6.06 8.18 20.50
C THR A 243 7.34 8.99 20.52
N GLY A 244 7.52 9.90 19.56
CA GLY A 244 8.71 10.75 19.44
C GLY A 244 8.81 11.81 20.54
N ASP A 245 10.01 12.38 20.68
CA ASP A 245 10.28 13.49 21.60
C ASP A 245 9.69 14.83 21.13
N HIS A 246 9.12 14.84 19.93
CA HIS A 246 8.36 15.94 19.34
C HIS A 246 6.90 15.51 19.13
N ASN A 247 5.97 16.43 19.29
CA ASN A 247 4.54 16.14 19.11
C ASN A 247 4.17 16.06 17.61
N ARG A 248 4.79 15.14 16.86
CA ARG A 248 4.55 14.86 15.44
C ARG A 248 4.28 13.39 15.24
N ASP A 249 3.50 13.09 14.21
CA ASP A 249 3.22 11.72 13.84
C ASP A 249 4.48 11.04 13.27
N VAL A 250 4.76 9.83 13.75
CA VAL A 250 5.91 9.01 13.38
C VAL A 250 5.47 7.68 12.76
N PRO A 251 6.09 7.24 11.65
CA PRO A 251 5.67 6.05 10.92
C PRO A 251 6.22 4.73 11.46
N TRP A 252 7.26 4.75 12.26
CA TRP A 252 8.12 3.58 12.52
C TRP A 252 7.38 2.32 12.98
N TRP A 253 6.38 2.46 13.85
CA TRP A 253 5.62 1.32 14.35
C TRP A 253 4.43 0.98 13.46
N SER A 254 3.58 1.98 13.17
CA SER A 254 2.36 1.74 12.36
C SER A 254 2.70 1.24 10.95
N GLU A 255 3.60 1.93 10.25
CA GLU A 255 4.01 1.53 8.91
C GLU A 255 4.97 0.33 8.94
N GLY A 256 5.82 0.26 9.96
CA GLY A 256 6.72 -0.87 10.15
C GLY A 256 5.98 -2.18 10.32
N THR A 257 4.95 -2.23 11.19
CA THR A 257 4.13 -3.42 11.38
C THR A 257 3.26 -3.74 10.17
N ALA A 258 2.62 -2.74 9.54
CA ALA A 258 1.83 -2.97 8.34
C ALA A 258 2.70 -3.51 7.19
N THR A 259 3.89 -2.95 6.99
CA THR A 259 4.82 -3.41 5.96
C THR A 259 5.32 -4.83 6.23
N TYR A 260 5.79 -5.12 7.46
CA TYR A 260 6.31 -6.46 7.76
C TYR A 260 5.22 -7.53 7.73
N MET A 261 4.09 -7.29 8.39
CA MET A 261 2.98 -8.25 8.44
C MET A 261 2.34 -8.45 7.07
N GLY A 262 2.25 -7.39 6.26
CA GLY A 262 1.81 -7.50 4.87
C GLY A 262 2.76 -8.35 4.02
N MET A 263 4.09 -8.16 4.15
CA MET A 263 5.10 -8.99 3.47
C MET A 263 5.06 -10.45 3.96
N LEU A 264 4.92 -10.65 5.26
CA LEU A 264 4.86 -11.98 5.87
C LEU A 264 3.63 -12.75 5.38
N GLU A 265 2.46 -12.13 5.41
CA GLU A 265 1.23 -12.74 4.89
C GLU A 265 1.33 -13.00 3.38
N HIS A 266 1.85 -12.05 2.62
CA HIS A 266 2.08 -12.22 1.19
C HIS A 266 3.01 -13.41 0.91
N SER A 267 4.08 -13.58 1.71
CA SER A 267 5.06 -14.67 1.53
C SER A 267 4.46 -16.07 1.72
N ARG A 268 3.37 -16.16 2.45
CA ARG A 268 2.62 -17.41 2.70
C ARG A 268 1.70 -17.83 1.57
N GLN A 269 1.47 -16.92 0.61
CA GLN A 269 0.54 -17.17 -0.48
C GLN A 269 1.12 -18.14 -1.52
N LYS A 270 0.26 -18.98 -2.08
CA LYS A 270 0.65 -19.93 -3.15
C LYS A 270 1.28 -19.19 -4.33
N GLY A 271 2.26 -19.82 -4.95
CA GLY A 271 2.94 -19.31 -6.15
C GLY A 271 4.13 -18.39 -5.88
N LEU A 272 4.47 -18.13 -4.63
CA LEU A 272 5.70 -17.44 -4.29
C LEU A 272 6.85 -18.44 -4.05
N ARG A 273 8.06 -18.01 -4.39
CA ARG A 273 9.27 -18.83 -4.16
C ARG A 273 9.63 -18.88 -2.68
N SER A 274 10.26 -19.95 -2.27
CA SER A 274 10.92 -20.02 -0.96
C SER A 274 11.93 -18.89 -0.82
N GLY A 275 11.99 -18.28 0.37
CA GLY A 275 12.89 -17.14 0.65
C GLY A 275 12.41 -15.78 0.12
N TYR A 276 11.17 -15.70 -0.40
CA TYR A 276 10.60 -14.43 -0.88
C TYR A 276 10.70 -13.32 0.17
N LEU A 277 10.27 -13.59 1.41
CA LEU A 277 10.30 -12.62 2.51
C LEU A 277 11.72 -12.13 2.81
N GLN A 278 12.69 -13.05 2.86
CA GLN A 278 14.10 -12.70 3.08
C GLN A 278 14.65 -11.78 1.99
N ASP A 279 14.27 -12.03 0.73
CA ASP A 279 14.71 -11.20 -0.38
C ASP A 279 14.07 -9.79 -0.35
N GLU A 280 12.78 -9.67 -0.07
CA GLU A 280 12.11 -8.38 0.06
C GLU A 280 12.71 -7.57 1.23
N MET A 281 12.89 -8.21 2.38
CA MET A 281 13.54 -7.57 3.54
C MET A 281 14.97 -7.13 3.20
N LYS A 282 15.76 -7.96 2.56
CA LYS A 282 17.10 -7.60 2.10
C LYS A 282 17.09 -6.43 1.12
N GLN A 283 16.17 -6.41 0.16
CA GLN A 283 16.03 -5.31 -0.80
C GLN A 283 15.64 -3.99 -0.12
N SER A 284 14.83 -4.03 0.94
CA SER A 284 14.42 -2.82 1.66
C SER A 284 15.59 -2.03 2.23
N LEU A 285 16.70 -2.68 2.59
CA LEU A 285 17.90 -2.03 3.14
C LEU A 285 18.97 -1.68 2.09
N LYS A 286 18.82 -2.09 0.82
CA LYS A 286 19.89 -2.03 -0.16
C LYS A 286 20.23 -0.62 -0.59
N TYR A 287 19.24 0.19 -0.92
CA TYR A 287 19.45 1.53 -1.48
C TYR A 287 18.58 2.58 -0.80
N TYR A 288 19.22 3.68 -0.42
CA TYR A 288 18.55 4.88 0.03
C TYR A 288 18.24 5.78 -1.16
N SER A 289 16.96 5.89 -1.52
CA SER A 289 16.39 6.87 -2.48
C SER A 289 17.37 7.54 -3.45
N GLY A 290 17.81 6.82 -4.50
CA GLY A 290 18.68 7.41 -5.56
C GLY A 290 20.11 7.77 -5.14
N ARG A 291 20.54 7.43 -3.93
CA ARG A 291 21.92 7.66 -3.46
C ARG A 291 22.71 6.34 -3.46
N PRO A 292 24.03 6.38 -3.73
CA PRO A 292 24.90 5.20 -3.68
C PRO A 292 25.24 4.81 -2.23
N MET A 293 24.26 4.78 -1.36
CA MET A 293 24.38 4.52 0.08
C MET A 293 23.33 3.51 0.50
N SER A 294 23.68 2.60 1.40
CA SER A 294 22.69 1.69 2.00
C SER A 294 21.71 2.45 2.89
N VAL A 295 20.53 1.87 3.08
CA VAL A 295 19.53 2.44 4.01
C VAL A 295 20.07 2.46 5.43
N VAL A 296 20.84 1.46 5.82
CA VAL A 296 21.44 1.36 7.17
C VAL A 296 22.44 2.50 7.40
N ASP A 297 23.36 2.73 6.46
CA ASP A 297 24.32 3.82 6.57
C ASP A 297 23.64 5.19 6.61
N ALA A 298 22.62 5.37 5.76
CA ALA A 298 21.85 6.60 5.72
C ALA A 298 21.10 6.84 7.03
N TYR A 299 20.50 5.78 7.62
CA TYR A 299 19.82 5.84 8.90
C TYR A 299 20.76 6.28 10.03
N PHE A 300 21.89 5.61 10.19
CA PHE A 300 22.85 5.99 11.24
C PHE A 300 23.47 7.37 11.04
N LYS A 301 23.58 7.84 9.80
CA LYS A 301 24.06 9.20 9.49
C LYS A 301 23.10 10.29 9.96
N LEU A 302 21.79 10.00 10.10
CA LEU A 302 20.83 10.97 10.64
C LEU A 302 21.06 11.30 12.11
N ASN A 303 21.77 10.44 12.84
CA ASN A 303 21.99 10.58 14.28
C ASN A 303 20.71 10.87 15.07
N THR A 304 19.64 10.20 14.71
CA THR A 304 18.34 10.26 15.38
C THR A 304 17.76 8.87 15.58
N LYS A 305 16.91 8.72 16.56
CA LYS A 305 16.26 7.44 16.86
C LYS A 305 15.08 7.19 15.96
N LEU A 306 14.80 5.92 15.67
CA LEU A 306 13.70 5.49 14.79
C LEU A 306 12.35 6.09 15.22
N TYR A 307 12.09 6.15 16.52
CA TYR A 307 10.87 6.73 17.09
C TYR A 307 10.76 8.26 16.98
N ASN A 308 11.82 8.95 16.56
CA ASN A 308 11.84 10.41 16.32
C ASN A 308 11.73 10.80 14.84
N ILE A 309 11.66 9.84 13.93
CA ILE A 309 11.53 10.11 12.50
C ILE A 309 10.07 10.35 12.17
N ASP A 310 9.71 11.56 11.77
CA ASP A 310 8.37 11.95 11.38
C ASP A 310 8.05 11.61 9.90
N TYR A 311 6.81 11.93 9.46
CA TYR A 311 6.39 11.77 8.07
C TYR A 311 7.00 12.78 7.09
N GLY A 312 8.01 13.55 7.48
CA GLY A 312 8.74 14.49 6.65
C GLY A 312 9.70 13.82 5.67
N GLU A 313 10.84 14.48 5.42
CA GLU A 313 11.85 14.06 4.41
C GLU A 313 12.38 12.64 4.66
N ASN A 314 12.52 12.24 5.92
CA ASN A 314 13.11 10.96 6.31
C ASN A 314 12.09 9.83 6.56
N ARG A 315 10.80 10.06 6.25
CA ARG A 315 9.71 9.09 6.50
C ARG A 315 9.98 7.67 5.99
N GLN A 316 10.78 7.56 4.92
CA GLN A 316 11.10 6.26 4.32
C GLN A 316 11.79 5.28 5.28
N PHE A 317 12.43 5.76 6.36
CA PHE A 317 13.00 4.86 7.35
C PHE A 317 11.92 4.13 8.17
N GLY A 318 10.76 4.73 8.37
CA GLY A 318 9.60 4.05 8.93
C GLY A 318 9.20 2.81 8.11
N TYR A 319 9.24 2.94 6.77
CA TYR A 319 8.89 1.88 5.82
C TYR A 319 10.01 0.90 5.51
N LYS A 320 11.27 1.24 5.79
CA LYS A 320 12.44 0.42 5.44
C LYS A 320 13.14 -0.17 6.66
N VAL A 321 13.32 0.61 7.72
CA VAL A 321 13.95 0.19 8.98
C VAL A 321 12.90 -0.32 9.97
N GLY A 322 11.72 0.32 10.01
CA GLY A 322 10.59 -0.12 10.85
C GLY A 322 10.23 -1.61 10.68
N PRO A 323 10.08 -2.14 9.46
CA PRO A 323 9.81 -3.57 9.26
C PRO A 323 10.90 -4.50 9.85
N TRP A 324 12.16 -4.10 9.80
CA TRP A 324 13.25 -4.85 10.41
C TRP A 324 13.19 -4.82 11.92
N PHE A 325 12.80 -3.68 12.51
CA PHE A 325 12.53 -3.61 13.94
C PHE A 325 11.39 -4.55 14.35
N VAL A 326 10.30 -4.57 13.58
CA VAL A 326 9.17 -5.48 13.84
C VAL A 326 9.60 -6.94 13.71
N ALA A 327 10.38 -7.29 12.68
CA ALA A 327 10.95 -8.63 12.53
C ALA A 327 11.82 -9.02 13.75
N TYR A 328 12.61 -8.07 14.25
CA TYR A 328 13.44 -8.26 15.44
C TYR A 328 12.59 -8.52 16.70
N VAL A 329 11.51 -7.76 16.89
CA VAL A 329 10.56 -7.97 17.99
C VAL A 329 9.90 -9.34 17.88
N ILE A 330 9.42 -9.72 16.70
CA ILE A 330 8.76 -11.02 16.45
C ILE A 330 9.74 -12.18 16.67
N HIS A 331 10.99 -12.04 16.26
CA HIS A 331 12.01 -13.07 16.47
C HIS A 331 12.20 -13.41 17.97
N HIS A 332 12.10 -12.42 18.85
CA HIS A 332 12.29 -12.61 20.28
C HIS A 332 11.03 -13.03 21.04
N ASN A 333 9.84 -12.63 20.54
CA ASN A 333 8.58 -12.79 21.28
C ASN A 333 7.53 -13.65 20.57
N GLY A 334 7.82 -14.06 19.33
CA GLY A 334 6.85 -14.75 18.46
C GLY A 334 5.87 -13.82 17.77
N GLU A 335 5.27 -14.29 16.67
CA GLU A 335 4.33 -13.51 15.86
C GLU A 335 3.06 -13.15 16.62
N GLU A 336 2.55 -14.06 17.46
CA GLU A 336 1.34 -13.85 18.24
C GLU A 336 1.42 -12.63 19.17
N SER A 337 2.63 -12.29 19.65
CA SER A 337 2.85 -11.12 20.50
C SER A 337 2.42 -9.79 19.85
N ILE A 338 2.48 -9.69 18.52
CA ILE A 338 1.98 -8.51 17.79
C ILE A 338 0.46 -8.40 17.91
N PHE A 339 -0.25 -9.51 17.78
CA PHE A 339 -1.71 -9.54 17.91
C PHE A 339 -2.16 -9.24 19.34
N ASP A 340 -1.48 -9.83 20.33
CA ASP A 340 -1.73 -9.58 21.74
C ASP A 340 -1.47 -8.11 22.11
N PHE A 341 -0.40 -7.53 21.55
CA PHE A 341 -0.10 -6.11 21.72
C PHE A 341 -1.27 -5.23 21.24
N TYR A 342 -1.75 -5.42 20.01
CA TYR A 342 -2.84 -4.61 19.50
C TYR A 342 -4.13 -4.82 20.29
N SER A 343 -4.44 -6.04 20.72
CA SER A 343 -5.64 -6.33 21.50
C SER A 343 -5.69 -5.61 22.84
N SER A 344 -4.53 -5.27 23.41
CA SER A 344 -4.43 -4.58 24.70
C SER A 344 -4.35 -3.05 24.61
N LEU A 345 -4.20 -2.49 23.40
CA LEU A 345 -3.96 -1.05 23.20
C LEU A 345 -5.05 -0.15 23.79
N ASN A 346 -6.30 -0.52 23.61
CA ASN A 346 -7.42 0.30 24.10
C ASN A 346 -7.47 0.40 25.61
N GLU A 347 -7.01 -0.63 26.31
CA GLU A 347 -7.01 -0.69 27.76
C GLU A 347 -5.75 -0.05 28.36
N LEU A 348 -4.58 -0.38 27.82
CA LEU A 348 -3.29 -0.06 28.42
C LEU A 348 -2.60 1.14 27.76
N GLY A 349 -2.94 1.48 26.52
CA GLY A 349 -2.17 2.41 25.70
C GLY A 349 -0.87 1.80 25.18
N PHE A 350 -0.14 2.56 24.32
CA PHE A 350 1.00 2.06 23.57
C PHE A 350 2.13 1.55 24.44
N GLU A 351 2.66 2.37 25.35
CA GLU A 351 3.86 2.01 26.16
C GLU A 351 3.62 0.83 27.08
N ALA A 352 2.50 0.82 27.80
CA ALA A 352 2.21 -0.26 28.72
C ALA A 352 1.93 -1.58 27.99
N SER A 353 1.25 -1.53 26.84
CA SER A 353 1.07 -2.70 25.97
C SER A 353 2.41 -3.20 25.44
N PHE A 354 3.32 -2.29 25.05
CA PHE A 354 4.63 -2.66 24.54
C PHE A 354 5.46 -3.39 25.60
N ILE A 355 5.52 -2.85 26.82
CA ILE A 355 6.21 -3.49 27.95
C ILE A 355 5.58 -4.85 28.29
N LYS A 356 4.24 -4.92 28.34
CA LYS A 356 3.52 -6.16 28.70
C LYS A 356 3.83 -7.30 27.74
N HIS A 357 3.83 -7.04 26.42
CA HIS A 357 3.92 -8.09 25.41
C HIS A 357 5.34 -8.33 24.89
N PHE A 358 6.24 -7.35 25.03
CA PHE A 358 7.63 -7.48 24.58
C PHE A 358 8.67 -7.38 25.69
N GLY A 359 8.24 -7.21 26.95
CA GLY A 359 9.08 -7.36 28.14
C GLY A 359 9.90 -6.13 28.53
N LYS A 360 9.96 -5.06 27.71
CA LYS A 360 10.72 -3.83 27.98
C LYS A 360 10.15 -2.63 27.23
N PRO A 361 10.52 -1.38 27.60
CA PRO A 361 10.13 -0.19 26.86
C PRO A 361 10.62 -0.23 25.39
N TYR A 362 9.84 0.36 24.47
CA TYR A 362 10.22 0.39 23.04
C TYR A 362 11.54 1.11 22.80
N ARG A 363 11.90 2.11 23.61
CA ARG A 363 13.17 2.85 23.52
C ARG A 363 14.37 1.95 23.72
N ASP A 364 14.34 1.14 24.79
CA ASP A 364 15.41 0.17 25.10
C ASP A 364 15.48 -0.90 24.00
N TYR A 365 14.33 -1.32 23.50
CA TYR A 365 14.26 -2.30 22.41
C TYR A 365 14.87 -1.77 21.10
N ILE A 366 14.65 -0.49 20.79
CA ILE A 366 15.25 0.17 19.63
C ILE A 366 16.75 0.32 19.79
N ASP A 367 17.25 0.63 20.99
CA ASP A 367 18.69 0.72 21.25
C ASP A 367 19.39 -0.62 20.99
N GLU A 368 18.82 -1.73 21.45
CA GLU A 368 19.34 -3.08 21.17
C GLU A 368 19.23 -3.45 19.69
N PHE A 369 18.12 -3.13 19.07
CA PHE A 369 17.91 -3.35 17.64
C PHE A 369 18.93 -2.59 16.78
N GLU A 370 19.27 -1.35 17.13
CA GLU A 370 20.26 -0.57 16.39
C GLU A 370 21.66 -1.20 16.46
N VAL A 371 22.00 -1.86 17.58
CA VAL A 371 23.23 -2.67 17.67
C VAL A 371 23.15 -3.87 16.74
N PHE A 372 22.01 -4.57 16.74
CA PHE A 372 21.76 -5.70 15.84
C PHE A 372 21.79 -5.25 14.36
N LEU A 373 21.18 -4.14 14.00
CA LEU A 373 21.08 -3.64 12.62
C LEU A 373 22.46 -3.34 11.96
N LYS A 374 23.51 -3.14 12.76
CA LYS A 374 24.91 -2.99 12.31
C LYS A 374 25.58 -4.31 11.93
N GLN A 375 24.95 -5.44 12.20
CA GLN A 375 25.51 -6.74 11.86
C GLN A 375 25.52 -6.96 10.34
N PRO A 376 26.40 -7.84 9.82
CA PRO A 376 26.37 -8.21 8.42
C PRO A 376 25.00 -8.76 7.98
N MET A 377 24.59 -8.48 6.75
CA MET A 377 23.28 -8.89 6.19
C MET A 377 22.97 -10.37 6.43
N ARG A 378 23.98 -11.26 6.35
CA ARG A 378 23.81 -12.68 6.64
C ARG A 378 23.31 -12.96 8.07
N GLN A 379 23.67 -12.13 9.04
CA GLN A 379 23.19 -12.27 10.41
C GLN A 379 21.79 -11.67 10.55
N LEU A 380 21.56 -10.52 9.92
CA LEU A 380 20.23 -9.89 9.91
C LEU A 380 19.15 -10.84 9.36
N LEU A 381 19.45 -11.55 8.28
CA LEU A 381 18.50 -12.47 7.64
C LEU A 381 18.14 -13.69 8.49
N LYS A 382 18.88 -14.00 9.55
CA LYS A 382 18.56 -15.15 10.42
C LYS A 382 17.27 -14.97 11.22
N ILE A 383 16.83 -13.75 11.43
CA ILE A 383 15.57 -13.48 12.14
C ILE A 383 14.34 -13.52 11.21
N ILE A 384 14.55 -13.65 9.91
CA ILE A 384 13.46 -13.69 8.92
C ILE A 384 13.15 -15.17 8.61
N PRO A 385 11.90 -15.62 8.83
CA PRO A 385 11.49 -17.01 8.62
C PRO A 385 11.56 -17.46 7.15
#